data_0237094232d2617e206e1ee0f9083036
#
_entry.id   0237094232d2617e206e1ee0f9083036
#
_cell.length_a   1.000
_cell.length_b   1.000
_cell.length_c   1.000
_cell.angle_alpha   90.00
_cell.angle_beta   90.00
_cell.angle_gamma   90.00
#
_symmetry.space_group_name_H-M   'P 1'
#
loop_
_entity.id
_entity.type
_entity.pdbx_description
1 polymer ?
#
loop_
_entity_poly.entity_id
_entity_poly.type
_entity_poly.pdbx_seq_one_letter_code
_entity_poly.pdbx_strand_id
1 'polypeptide(L)'
;YVNGVAKRHGEVSRLMFHPYRIDSITNGVHAGTWVCEAFRELFDAHIPGWQEDNFSLRYALNIPPDRVWEAHMRAKRELIDTVNRQDNVGMDHDVLTIGFARRATSYKRPDLIFHDMDRLRAIASRRPLQLVFSGKAHPRDETGKALIQKVIQTGRQMGPDIKVSYLPNYDIVLGKLLT
;
A
#
# COMPACT_ATOMS: atom_id res chain seq x y z
N TYR A 1 1.29 -33.49 3.01
CA TYR A 1 0.21 -32.53 3.06
C TYR A 1 0.49 -31.40 2.08
N VAL A 2 -0.50 -31.01 1.25
CA VAL A 2 -0.36 -29.95 0.22
C VAL A 2 -1.50 -28.97 0.38
N ASN A 3 -1.21 -27.66 0.36
CA ASN A 3 -2.22 -26.62 0.45
C ASN A 3 -1.93 -25.42 -0.44
N GLY A 4 -2.99 -24.77 -0.90
CA GLY A 4 -2.93 -23.44 -1.49
C GLY A 4 -2.89 -22.36 -0.40
N VAL A 5 -2.30 -21.20 -0.69
CA VAL A 5 -2.12 -20.09 0.26
C VAL A 5 -3.30 -19.12 0.29
N ALA A 6 -4.39 -19.47 -0.38
CA ALA A 6 -5.69 -18.78 -0.34
C ALA A 6 -6.77 -19.73 -0.85
N LYS A 7 -8.03 -19.50 -0.49
CA LYS A 7 -9.17 -20.31 -0.93
C LYS A 7 -9.18 -20.47 -2.46
N ARG A 8 -9.14 -19.37 -3.20
CA ARG A 8 -9.12 -19.37 -4.66
C ARG A 8 -7.88 -20.09 -5.23
N HIS A 9 -6.71 -19.93 -4.60
CA HIS A 9 -5.49 -20.66 -5.00
C HIS A 9 -5.69 -22.18 -4.84
N GLY A 10 -6.29 -22.62 -3.73
CA GLY A 10 -6.60 -24.06 -3.54
C GLY A 10 -7.57 -24.58 -4.59
N GLU A 11 -8.60 -23.82 -4.96
CA GLU A 11 -9.55 -24.19 -6.02
C GLU A 11 -8.86 -24.39 -7.36
N VAL A 12 -8.05 -23.41 -7.80
CA VAL A 12 -7.31 -23.48 -9.06
C VAL A 12 -6.27 -24.60 -9.04
N SER A 13 -5.54 -24.76 -7.93
CA SER A 13 -4.53 -25.81 -7.80
C SER A 13 -5.13 -27.22 -7.92
N ARG A 14 -6.33 -27.46 -7.39
CA ARG A 14 -7.04 -28.75 -7.57
C ARG A 14 -7.37 -29.06 -9.02
N LEU A 15 -7.65 -28.03 -9.81
CA LEU A 15 -7.87 -28.21 -11.26
C LEU A 15 -6.57 -28.49 -12.02
N MET A 16 -5.48 -27.84 -11.61
CA MET A 16 -4.18 -27.98 -12.28
C MET A 16 -3.47 -29.29 -11.93
N PHE A 17 -3.64 -29.78 -10.70
CA PHE A 17 -2.90 -30.91 -10.15
C PHE A 17 -3.82 -32.08 -9.73
N HIS A 18 -4.78 -32.39 -10.58
CA HIS A 18 -5.59 -33.61 -10.42
C HIS A 18 -4.71 -34.86 -10.57
N PRO A 19 -4.79 -35.88 -9.67
CA PRO A 19 -5.80 -36.13 -8.64
C PRO A 19 -5.40 -35.74 -7.21
N TYR A 20 -4.45 -34.85 -7.01
CA TYR A 20 -3.97 -34.53 -5.66
C TYR A 20 -5.06 -33.86 -4.82
N ARG A 21 -5.16 -34.30 -3.55
CA ARG A 21 -5.97 -33.57 -2.56
C ARG A 21 -5.21 -32.35 -2.09
N ILE A 22 -5.75 -31.16 -2.41
CA ILE A 22 -5.15 -29.88 -2.05
C ILE A 22 -6.16 -29.09 -1.22
N ASP A 23 -5.79 -28.78 0.01
CA ASP A 23 -6.56 -27.91 0.89
C ASP A 23 -6.16 -26.44 0.68
N SER A 24 -6.73 -25.53 1.45
CA SER A 24 -6.34 -24.11 1.41
C SER A 24 -6.22 -23.55 2.81
N ILE A 25 -5.09 -22.86 3.05
CA ILE A 25 -4.85 -22.07 4.26
C ILE A 25 -4.58 -20.65 3.80
N THR A 26 -5.53 -19.75 4.05
CA THR A 26 -5.38 -18.35 3.65
C THR A 26 -4.30 -17.68 4.48
N ASN A 27 -3.38 -16.97 3.82
CA ASN A 27 -2.38 -16.17 4.50
C ASN A 27 -3.06 -15.12 5.39
N GLY A 28 -2.52 -14.96 6.57
CA GLY A 28 -2.92 -13.94 7.52
C GLY A 28 -2.02 -12.70 7.48
N VAL A 29 -2.47 -11.65 8.15
CA VAL A 29 -1.70 -10.44 8.43
C VAL A 29 -1.61 -10.28 9.95
N HIS A 30 -0.41 -10.11 10.48
CA HIS A 30 -0.21 -9.84 11.89
C HIS A 30 -0.43 -8.34 12.15
N ALA A 31 -1.61 -7.99 12.64
CA ALA A 31 -2.02 -6.59 12.83
C ALA A 31 -1.02 -5.79 13.68
N GLY A 32 -0.55 -6.36 14.80
CA GLY A 32 0.42 -5.71 15.68
C GLY A 32 1.76 -5.37 15.02
N THR A 33 2.14 -6.08 13.94
CA THR A 33 3.35 -5.75 13.17
C THR A 33 3.12 -4.60 12.19
N TRP A 34 1.95 -4.54 11.54
CA TRP A 34 1.72 -3.64 10.41
C TRP A 34 0.99 -2.36 10.77
N VAL A 35 0.31 -2.30 11.91
CA VAL A 35 -0.34 -1.08 12.37
C VAL A 35 0.69 0.00 12.68
N CYS A 36 0.46 1.22 12.19
CA CYS A 36 1.29 2.38 12.55
C CYS A 36 0.98 2.87 13.96
N GLU A 37 1.89 3.69 14.53
CA GLU A 37 1.78 4.13 15.93
C GLU A 37 0.48 4.89 16.22
N ALA A 38 0.06 5.76 15.30
CA ALA A 38 -1.18 6.53 15.48
C ALA A 38 -2.43 5.64 15.63
N PHE A 39 -2.50 4.56 14.84
CA PHE A 39 -3.60 3.60 14.94
C PHE A 39 -3.41 2.61 16.09
N ARG A 40 -2.18 2.31 16.49
CA ARG A 40 -1.90 1.50 17.69
C ARG A 40 -2.47 2.18 18.93
N GLU A 41 -2.12 3.46 19.15
CA GLU A 41 -2.66 4.25 20.26
C GLU A 41 -4.19 4.31 20.24
N LEU A 42 -4.77 4.49 19.04
CA LEU A 42 -6.22 4.52 18.87
C LEU A 42 -6.86 3.19 19.27
N PHE A 43 -6.29 2.07 18.84
CA PHE A 43 -6.81 0.74 19.16
C PHE A 43 -6.59 0.38 20.63
N ASP A 44 -5.44 0.72 21.21
CA ASP A 44 -5.17 0.51 22.63
C ASP A 44 -6.20 1.25 23.53
N ALA A 45 -6.62 2.45 23.10
CA ALA A 45 -7.62 3.23 23.83
C ALA A 45 -9.06 2.72 23.68
N HIS A 46 -9.41 2.13 22.53
CA HIS A 46 -10.80 1.79 22.21
C HIS A 46 -11.10 0.29 22.13
N ILE A 47 -10.08 -0.56 21.98
CA ILE A 47 -10.23 -2.01 21.80
C ILE A 47 -9.21 -2.74 22.70
N PRO A 48 -9.44 -2.78 24.03
CA PRO A 48 -8.53 -3.49 24.93
C PRO A 48 -8.31 -4.95 24.50
N GLY A 49 -7.05 -5.40 24.51
CA GLY A 49 -6.68 -6.78 24.16
C GLY A 49 -6.66 -7.10 22.67
N TRP A 50 -6.73 -6.12 21.78
CA TRP A 50 -6.72 -6.36 20.32
C TRP A 50 -5.41 -7.00 19.83
N GLN A 51 -4.31 -6.85 20.54
CA GLN A 51 -3.01 -7.43 20.18
C GLN A 51 -2.96 -8.92 20.50
N GLU A 52 -3.64 -9.37 21.55
CA GLU A 52 -3.77 -10.78 21.96
C GLU A 52 -4.85 -11.50 21.16
N ASP A 53 -5.95 -10.81 20.87
CA ASP A 53 -7.05 -11.32 20.03
C ASP A 53 -7.38 -10.36 18.89
N ASN A 54 -6.76 -10.57 17.74
CA ASN A 54 -7.00 -9.77 16.53
C ASN A 54 -8.47 -9.78 16.07
N PHE A 55 -9.28 -10.74 16.51
CA PHE A 55 -10.70 -10.79 16.19
C PHE A 55 -11.47 -9.62 16.84
N SER A 56 -10.92 -9.05 17.90
CA SER A 56 -11.46 -7.86 18.56
C SER A 56 -11.41 -6.62 17.68
N LEU A 57 -10.56 -6.57 16.65
CA LEU A 57 -10.49 -5.44 15.71
C LEU A 57 -11.80 -5.19 14.95
N ARG A 58 -12.75 -6.14 14.95
CA ARG A 58 -14.12 -5.89 14.46
C ARG A 58 -14.84 -4.76 15.20
N TYR A 59 -14.45 -4.50 16.44
CA TYR A 59 -15.00 -3.41 17.26
C TYR A 59 -14.49 -2.02 16.87
N ALA A 60 -13.53 -1.94 15.94
CA ALA A 60 -13.08 -0.66 15.38
C ALA A 60 -14.22 0.14 14.72
N LEU A 61 -15.31 -0.53 14.31
CA LEU A 61 -16.52 0.12 13.82
C LEU A 61 -17.22 1.01 14.87
N ASN A 62 -16.93 0.82 16.14
CA ASN A 62 -17.49 1.61 17.24
C ASN A 62 -16.62 2.84 17.59
N ILE A 63 -15.44 2.97 16.98
CA ILE A 63 -14.58 4.15 17.20
C ILE A 63 -15.19 5.35 16.47
N PRO A 64 -15.29 6.52 17.15
CA PRO A 64 -15.80 7.72 16.50
C PRO A 64 -15.00 8.07 15.22
N PRO A 65 -15.67 8.38 14.10
CA PRO A 65 -14.99 8.64 12.81
C PRO A 65 -13.96 9.78 12.86
N ASP A 66 -14.20 10.81 13.69
CA ASP A 66 -13.27 11.90 13.92
C ASP A 66 -11.95 11.41 14.51
N ARG A 67 -11.98 10.47 15.44
CA ARG A 67 -10.78 9.86 16.04
C ARG A 67 -10.01 9.02 15.04
N VAL A 68 -10.72 8.27 14.20
CA VAL A 68 -10.10 7.53 13.08
C VAL A 68 -9.42 8.49 12.11
N TRP A 69 -10.09 9.60 11.79
CA TRP A 69 -9.54 10.62 10.91
C TRP A 69 -8.30 11.32 11.51
N GLU A 70 -8.31 11.66 12.80
CA GLU A 70 -7.16 12.21 13.51
C GLU A 70 -5.95 11.27 13.42
N ALA A 71 -6.14 9.98 13.70
CA ALA A 71 -5.08 8.97 13.61
C ALA A 71 -4.56 8.82 12.17
N HIS A 72 -5.47 8.78 11.18
CA HIS A 72 -5.10 8.77 9.76
C HIS A 72 -4.26 9.99 9.37
N MET A 73 -4.66 11.18 9.77
CA MET A 73 -3.92 12.41 9.44
C MET A 73 -2.56 12.48 10.13
N ARG A 74 -2.41 11.91 11.33
CA ARG A 74 -1.09 11.77 11.98
C ARG A 74 -0.18 10.85 11.16
N ALA A 75 -0.65 9.67 10.79
CA ALA A 75 0.11 8.72 9.96
C ALA A 75 0.46 9.31 8.60
N LYS A 76 -0.49 10.00 7.95
CA LYS A 76 -0.28 10.65 6.68
C LYS A 76 0.79 11.76 6.75
N ARG A 77 0.78 12.58 7.81
CA ARG A 77 1.82 13.61 8.00
C ARG A 77 3.20 12.99 8.08
N GLU A 78 3.38 11.93 8.87
CA GLU A 78 4.64 11.22 8.99
C GLU A 78 5.13 10.67 7.64
N LEU A 79 4.23 10.09 6.84
CA LEU A 79 4.54 9.64 5.49
C LEU A 79 4.97 10.79 4.59
N ILE A 80 4.19 11.87 4.53
CA ILE A 80 4.46 13.01 3.65
C ILE A 80 5.75 13.73 4.03
N ASP A 81 6.02 13.89 5.33
CA ASP A 81 7.28 14.46 5.82
C ASP A 81 8.47 13.57 5.42
N THR A 82 8.28 12.25 5.47
CA THR A 82 9.31 11.30 5.03
C THR A 82 9.56 11.39 3.52
N VAL A 83 8.50 11.46 2.71
CA VAL A 83 8.59 11.69 1.26
C VAL A 83 9.33 12.98 0.95
N ASN A 84 8.94 14.07 1.58
CA ASN A 84 9.54 15.38 1.33
C ASN A 84 11.01 15.46 1.75
N ARG A 85 11.41 14.76 2.82
CA ARG A 85 12.83 14.66 3.22
C ARG A 85 13.66 13.85 2.23
N GLN A 86 13.10 12.82 1.61
CA GLN A 86 13.86 11.92 0.72
C GLN A 86 13.88 12.39 -0.74
N ASP A 87 12.80 12.97 -1.24
CA ASP A 87 12.63 13.26 -2.67
C ASP A 87 12.33 14.74 -2.97
N ASN A 88 12.11 15.54 -1.95
CA ASN A 88 11.89 17.01 -2.03
C ASN A 88 10.87 17.45 -3.10
N VAL A 89 9.81 16.65 -3.28
CA VAL A 89 8.75 16.95 -4.27
C VAL A 89 7.71 17.94 -3.76
N GLY A 90 7.80 18.36 -2.50
CA GLY A 90 6.91 19.34 -1.88
C GLY A 90 5.46 18.84 -1.79
N MET A 91 5.24 17.58 -1.39
CA MET A 91 3.90 17.06 -1.14
C MET A 91 3.23 17.76 0.04
N ASP A 92 1.92 17.84 -0.01
CA ASP A 92 1.07 18.52 0.96
C ASP A 92 0.27 17.51 1.79
N HIS A 93 0.12 17.76 3.09
CA HIS A 93 -0.60 16.88 4.02
C HIS A 93 -2.11 16.82 3.72
N ASP A 94 -2.69 17.86 3.16
CA ASP A 94 -4.14 17.96 2.93
C ASP A 94 -4.58 17.48 1.54
N VAL A 95 -3.62 17.26 0.62
CA VAL A 95 -3.90 16.75 -0.72
C VAL A 95 -4.12 15.24 -0.71
N LEU A 96 -5.12 14.76 -1.48
CA LEU A 96 -5.38 13.32 -1.64
C LEU A 96 -4.10 12.59 -2.07
N THR A 97 -3.71 11.60 -1.28
CA THR A 97 -2.50 10.80 -1.52
C THR A 97 -2.87 9.36 -1.79
N ILE A 98 -2.38 8.79 -2.89
CA ILE A 98 -2.56 7.39 -3.25
C ILE A 98 -1.21 6.69 -3.14
N GLY A 99 -1.13 5.63 -2.33
CA GLY A 99 0.07 4.83 -2.14
C GLY A 99 0.04 3.54 -2.95
N PHE A 100 1.18 3.14 -3.51
CA PHE A 100 1.40 1.84 -4.11
C PHE A 100 2.74 1.27 -3.63
N ALA A 101 2.68 0.27 -2.74
CA ALA A 101 3.85 -0.35 -2.12
C ALA A 101 3.83 -1.86 -2.33
N ARG A 102 4.36 -2.32 -3.44
CA ARG A 102 4.37 -3.75 -3.80
C ARG A 102 5.66 -4.09 -4.55
N ARG A 103 6.01 -5.39 -4.55
CA ARG A 103 7.08 -5.91 -5.39
C ARG A 103 6.85 -5.48 -6.86
N ALA A 104 7.85 -4.89 -7.49
CA ALA A 104 7.77 -4.44 -8.88
C ALA A 104 7.83 -5.65 -9.82
N THR A 105 6.67 -6.19 -10.16
CA THR A 105 6.48 -7.28 -11.11
C THR A 105 5.31 -6.93 -12.02
N SER A 106 5.32 -7.40 -13.26
CA SER A 106 4.33 -7.03 -14.28
C SER A 106 2.89 -7.31 -13.86
N TYR A 107 2.62 -8.45 -13.21
CA TYR A 107 1.25 -8.80 -12.78
C TYR A 107 0.71 -7.91 -11.65
N LYS A 108 1.57 -7.19 -10.91
CA LYS A 108 1.18 -6.21 -9.90
C LYS A 108 0.76 -4.87 -10.49
N ARG A 109 1.11 -4.64 -11.75
CA ARG A 109 0.72 -3.47 -12.54
C ARG A 109 0.97 -2.12 -11.85
N PRO A 110 2.22 -1.80 -11.45
CA PRO A 110 2.53 -0.53 -10.77
C PRO A 110 2.23 0.70 -11.64
N ASP A 111 2.24 0.54 -12.96
CA ASP A 111 2.00 1.61 -13.94
C ASP A 111 0.52 1.76 -14.35
N LEU A 112 -0.40 0.97 -13.76
CA LEU A 112 -1.81 0.97 -14.16
C LEU A 112 -2.46 2.35 -14.04
N ILE A 113 -2.11 3.13 -13.03
CA ILE A 113 -2.68 4.47 -12.82
C ILE A 113 -2.33 5.44 -13.95
N PHE A 114 -1.25 5.17 -14.68
CA PHE A 114 -0.80 5.96 -15.81
C PHE A 114 -1.32 5.47 -17.17
N HIS A 115 -2.20 4.47 -17.18
CA HIS A 115 -2.74 3.89 -18.42
C HIS A 115 -3.51 4.92 -19.26
N ASP A 116 -4.28 5.78 -18.60
CA ASP A 116 -5.03 6.88 -19.21
C ASP A 116 -4.59 8.21 -18.58
N MET A 117 -3.57 8.80 -19.18
CA MET A 117 -2.92 10.02 -18.67
C MET A 117 -3.84 11.24 -18.77
N ASP A 118 -4.64 11.32 -19.81
CA ASP A 118 -5.53 12.48 -20.03
C ASP A 118 -6.67 12.45 -19.01
N ARG A 119 -7.22 11.28 -18.73
CA ARG A 119 -8.21 11.10 -17.66
C ARG A 119 -7.62 11.42 -16.28
N LEU A 120 -6.39 10.97 -16.01
CA LEU A 120 -5.71 11.26 -14.75
C LEU A 120 -5.50 12.77 -14.56
N ARG A 121 -5.05 13.48 -15.60
CA ARG A 121 -4.92 14.94 -15.59
C ARG A 121 -6.26 15.64 -15.43
N ALA A 122 -7.31 15.18 -16.11
CA ALA A 122 -8.65 15.73 -15.97
C ALA A 122 -9.24 15.54 -14.56
N ILE A 123 -8.86 14.50 -13.84
CA ILE A 123 -9.20 14.31 -12.42
C ILE A 123 -8.42 15.29 -11.57
N ALA A 124 -7.10 15.38 -11.75
CA ALA A 124 -6.22 16.22 -10.96
C ALA A 124 -6.49 17.71 -11.13
N SER A 125 -6.94 18.14 -12.31
CA SER A 125 -7.32 19.55 -12.55
C SER A 125 -8.53 20.01 -11.72
N ARG A 126 -9.37 19.08 -11.25
CA ARG A 126 -10.48 19.40 -10.34
C ARG A 126 -10.03 19.51 -8.89
N ARG A 127 -9.13 18.61 -8.48
CA ARG A 127 -8.47 18.59 -7.17
C ARG A 127 -7.09 17.97 -7.32
N PRO A 128 -6.02 18.60 -6.87
CA PRO A 128 -4.68 18.04 -6.88
C PRO A 128 -4.65 16.67 -6.23
N LEU A 129 -3.78 15.79 -6.71
CA LEU A 129 -3.53 14.49 -6.11
C LEU A 129 -2.04 14.18 -6.04
N GLN A 130 -1.67 13.27 -5.18
CA GLN A 130 -0.29 12.86 -4.94
C GLN A 130 -0.17 11.36 -5.01
N LEU A 131 0.91 10.88 -5.61
CA LEU A 131 1.18 9.46 -5.79
C LEU A 131 2.49 9.10 -5.12
N VAL A 132 2.45 8.16 -4.20
CA VAL A 132 3.64 7.63 -3.52
C VAL A 132 3.82 6.17 -3.91
N PHE A 133 4.92 5.89 -4.55
CA PHE A 133 5.30 4.54 -4.93
C PHE A 133 6.45 4.04 -4.06
N SER A 134 6.47 2.75 -3.80
CA SER A 134 7.62 2.07 -3.23
C SER A 134 7.59 0.58 -3.59
N GLY A 135 8.72 -0.08 -3.43
CA GLY A 135 8.87 -1.50 -3.70
C GLY A 135 10.23 -1.81 -4.30
N LYS A 136 10.52 -3.08 -4.44
CA LYS A 136 11.77 -3.56 -5.01
C LYS A 136 11.51 -4.54 -6.15
N ALA A 137 12.36 -4.50 -7.17
CA ALA A 137 12.52 -5.59 -8.12
C ALA A 137 13.60 -6.55 -7.60
N HIS A 138 13.53 -7.82 -7.98
CA HIS A 138 14.64 -8.72 -7.73
C HIS A 138 15.88 -8.24 -8.52
N PRO A 139 17.11 -8.36 -8.00
CA PRO A 139 18.32 -7.90 -8.70
C PRO A 139 18.50 -8.44 -10.13
N ARG A 140 17.94 -9.61 -10.43
CA ARG A 140 17.97 -10.25 -11.76
C ARG A 140 16.70 -10.01 -12.59
N ASP A 141 15.73 -9.24 -12.07
CA ASP A 141 14.45 -8.98 -12.76
C ASP A 141 14.54 -7.65 -13.52
N GLU A 142 15.06 -7.72 -14.74
CA GLU A 142 15.18 -6.54 -15.60
C GLU A 142 13.81 -5.95 -15.97
N THR A 143 12.78 -6.79 -16.10
CA THR A 143 11.40 -6.32 -16.37
C THR A 143 10.87 -5.52 -15.18
N GLY A 144 11.09 -5.99 -13.95
CA GLY A 144 10.71 -5.26 -12.74
C GLY A 144 11.46 -3.94 -12.59
N LYS A 145 12.76 -3.92 -12.92
CA LYS A 145 13.56 -2.67 -12.93
C LYS A 145 13.04 -1.67 -13.96
N ALA A 146 12.73 -2.14 -15.18
CA ALA A 146 12.15 -1.31 -16.22
C ALA A 146 10.79 -0.71 -15.83
N LEU A 147 9.96 -1.47 -15.12
CA LEU A 147 8.70 -0.95 -14.57
C LEU A 147 8.91 0.16 -13.54
N ILE A 148 9.88 0.03 -12.64
CA ILE A 148 10.24 1.09 -11.69
C ILE A 148 10.69 2.33 -12.45
N GLN A 149 11.59 2.17 -13.41
CA GLN A 149 12.08 3.26 -14.25
C GLN A 149 10.94 3.96 -15.00
N LYS A 150 10.01 3.20 -15.57
CA LYS A 150 8.82 3.73 -16.25
C LYS A 150 7.97 4.57 -15.31
N VAL A 151 7.67 4.08 -14.10
CA VAL A 151 6.89 4.82 -13.10
C VAL A 151 7.56 6.16 -12.75
N ILE A 152 8.87 6.14 -12.50
CA ILE A 152 9.65 7.35 -12.17
C ILE A 152 9.65 8.34 -13.35
N GLN A 153 9.91 7.86 -14.57
CA GLN A 153 9.95 8.71 -15.76
C GLN A 153 8.57 9.32 -16.07
N THR A 154 7.51 8.52 -15.98
CA THR A 154 6.15 9.01 -16.18
C THR A 154 5.77 10.02 -15.11
N GLY A 155 6.12 9.76 -13.84
CA GLY A 155 5.89 10.69 -12.74
C GLY A 155 6.53 12.06 -12.96
N ARG A 156 7.76 12.10 -13.50
CA ARG A 156 8.46 13.35 -13.85
C ARG A 156 7.78 14.17 -14.97
N GLN A 157 6.95 13.53 -15.78
CA GLN A 157 6.21 14.17 -16.87
C GLN A 157 4.83 14.70 -16.41
N MET A 158 4.45 14.42 -15.14
CA MET A 158 3.23 14.94 -14.58
C MET A 158 3.38 16.45 -14.31
N GLY A 159 2.28 17.15 -14.50
CA GLY A 159 2.21 18.58 -14.16
C GLY A 159 2.17 18.82 -12.64
N PRO A 160 2.11 20.10 -12.23
CA PRO A 160 2.15 20.47 -10.81
C PRO A 160 0.96 19.93 -9.99
N ASP A 161 -0.14 19.60 -10.66
CA ASP A 161 -1.36 19.07 -10.02
C ASP A 161 -1.25 17.60 -9.62
N ILE A 162 -0.21 16.90 -10.10
CA ILE A 162 0.05 15.47 -9.79
C ILE A 162 1.49 15.33 -9.36
N LYS A 163 1.74 15.39 -8.06
CA LYS A 163 3.06 15.14 -7.51
C LYS A 163 3.28 13.63 -7.37
N VAL A 164 4.41 13.14 -7.85
CA VAL A 164 4.75 11.71 -7.83
C VAL A 164 6.12 11.52 -7.20
N SER A 165 6.19 10.63 -6.22
CA SER A 165 7.44 10.19 -5.59
C SER A 165 7.59 8.68 -5.66
N TYR A 166 8.80 8.21 -5.84
CA TYR A 166 9.17 6.80 -5.72
C TYR A 166 10.21 6.63 -4.62
N LEU A 167 9.79 6.14 -3.46
CA LEU A 167 10.65 5.92 -2.31
C LEU A 167 11.51 4.66 -2.52
N PRO A 168 12.84 4.79 -2.57
CA PRO A 168 13.75 3.67 -2.72
C PRO A 168 13.87 2.84 -1.42
N ASN A 169 14.57 1.73 -1.51
CA ASN A 169 14.98 0.91 -0.36
C ASN A 169 13.83 0.39 0.52
N TYR A 170 12.66 0.12 -0.09
CA TYR A 170 11.52 -0.44 0.62
C TYR A 170 11.92 -1.51 1.65
N ASP A 171 11.53 -1.30 2.88
CA ASP A 171 11.73 -2.18 4.03
C ASP A 171 10.46 -2.25 4.90
N ILE A 172 10.54 -2.88 6.06
CA ILE A 172 9.39 -3.02 6.96
C ILE A 172 8.98 -1.66 7.57
N VAL A 173 9.92 -0.75 7.77
CA VAL A 173 9.62 0.58 8.35
C VAL A 173 8.82 1.39 7.35
N LEU A 174 9.31 1.48 6.11
CA LEU A 174 8.60 2.15 5.02
C LEU A 174 7.26 1.46 4.69
N GLY A 175 7.23 0.12 4.79
CA GLY A 175 6.00 -0.65 4.63
C GLY A 175 4.91 -0.23 5.61
N LYS A 176 5.25 -0.06 6.89
CA LYS A 176 4.31 0.40 7.93
C LYS A 176 3.80 1.83 7.71
N LEU A 177 4.63 2.70 7.13
CA LEU A 177 4.21 4.07 6.80
C LEU A 177 3.24 4.12 5.60
N LEU A 178 3.28 3.11 4.73
CA LEU A 178 2.49 3.05 3.49
C LEU A 178 1.22 2.21 3.62
N THR A 179 1.02 1.51 4.74
CA THR A 179 -0.15 0.66 5.03
C THR A 179 -0.88 1.13 6.27
#